data_067335fc035db91ac69c4fc49c367d96
#
_entry.id   067335fc035db91ac69c4fc49c367d96
#
_cell.length_a   1.000
_cell.length_b   1.000
_cell.length_c   1.000
_cell.angle_alpha   90.00
_cell.angle_beta   90.00
_cell.angle_gamma   90.00
#
_symmetry.space_group_name_H-M   'P 1'
#
loop_
_entity.id
_entity.type
_entity.pdbx_description
1 polymer ?
#
loop_
_entity_poly.entity_id
_entity_poly.type
_entity_poly.pdbx_seq_one_letter_code
_entity_poly.pdbx_strand_id
1 'polypeptide(L)'
;MGAAPPGPPGDAVAPAEPAGPSRDAAAPAGPPYDAVVLAGGLARRLGGEDKPGVSVGGLTLVERVVAAVPGAGRLIVVGPRRPGLPRAEFVREHPPGGGPVPALRAGLTRSRAPWVALLAADLPFLLPEHVTALLSAAQGRRGAVLVDDGGREQWLTGVWRAETLSRALAGYGGRSLYGLLGPLDPARLALPVGDGGLVPWFDCDTIDDVRDARRLTPRGVAEPSSGPHAAADRERP
;
A
#
# COMPACT_ATOMS: atom_id res chain seq x y z
N MET A 1 19.53 -41.99 -73.47
CA MET A 1 19.96 -41.94 -72.04
C MET A 1 20.14 -40.47 -71.71
N GLY A 2 19.13 -39.83 -71.18
CA GLY A 2 19.08 -38.43 -70.82
C GLY A 2 19.04 -38.30 -69.29
N ALA A 3 20.00 -37.65 -68.73
CA ALA A 3 20.07 -37.34 -67.32
C ALA A 3 19.12 -36.19 -66.98
N ALA A 4 18.29 -36.36 -65.93
CA ALA A 4 17.42 -35.32 -65.41
C ALA A 4 18.25 -34.23 -64.68
N PRO A 5 17.80 -32.95 -64.71
CA PRO A 5 18.46 -31.87 -64.01
C PRO A 5 18.20 -31.93 -62.50
N PRO A 6 19.09 -31.42 -61.64
CA PRO A 6 18.92 -31.35 -60.19
C PRO A 6 17.84 -30.32 -59.77
N GLY A 7 17.05 -30.66 -58.77
CA GLY A 7 16.00 -29.82 -58.18
C GLY A 7 16.60 -28.64 -57.39
N PRO A 8 15.78 -27.63 -57.09
CA PRO A 8 16.26 -26.42 -56.40
C PRO A 8 16.60 -26.70 -54.92
N PRO A 9 17.52 -25.88 -54.33
CA PRO A 9 17.92 -26.03 -52.95
C PRO A 9 16.76 -25.65 -52.00
N GLY A 10 16.60 -26.47 -50.95
CA GLY A 10 15.59 -26.28 -49.93
C GLY A 10 15.77 -25.00 -49.16
N ASP A 11 14.67 -24.32 -48.92
CA ASP A 11 14.57 -23.12 -48.09
C ASP A 11 15.03 -23.44 -46.66
N ALA A 12 16.07 -22.74 -46.24
CA ALA A 12 16.54 -22.77 -44.83
C ALA A 12 15.52 -22.03 -43.96
N VAL A 13 14.83 -22.77 -43.12
CA VAL A 13 13.96 -22.21 -42.07
C VAL A 13 14.83 -21.51 -41.05
N ALA A 14 14.69 -20.17 -40.94
CA ALA A 14 15.35 -19.38 -39.92
C ALA A 14 14.83 -19.81 -38.53
N PRO A 15 15.69 -19.85 -37.48
CA PRO A 15 15.23 -20.17 -36.13
C PRO A 15 14.33 -19.05 -35.61
N ALA A 16 13.16 -19.45 -35.09
CA ALA A 16 12.23 -18.54 -34.43
C ALA A 16 12.91 -17.89 -33.22
N GLU A 17 12.86 -16.56 -33.18
CA GLU A 17 13.27 -15.81 -31.98
C GLU A 17 12.45 -16.24 -30.77
N PRO A 18 13.06 -16.36 -29.58
CA PRO A 18 12.30 -16.67 -28.36
C PRO A 18 11.34 -15.51 -28.06
N ALA A 19 10.06 -15.82 -27.98
CA ALA A 19 9.03 -14.89 -27.55
C ALA A 19 9.44 -14.29 -26.21
N GLY A 20 9.59 -12.97 -26.17
CA GLY A 20 9.86 -12.23 -24.94
C GLY A 20 8.74 -12.47 -23.92
N PRO A 21 9.00 -12.27 -22.62
CA PRO A 21 8.03 -12.58 -21.57
C PRO A 21 6.76 -11.79 -21.81
N SER A 22 5.67 -12.52 -21.98
CA SER A 22 4.30 -11.99 -22.10
C SER A 22 4.02 -11.11 -20.89
N ARG A 23 3.78 -9.83 -21.13
CA ARG A 23 3.27 -8.88 -20.13
C ARG A 23 1.76 -9.08 -19.94
N ASP A 24 1.33 -10.28 -19.68
CA ASP A 24 0.03 -10.54 -19.10
C ASP A 24 0.15 -10.38 -17.57
N ALA A 25 0.26 -9.12 -17.14
CA ALA A 25 -0.13 -8.78 -15.79
C ALA A 25 -1.64 -9.07 -15.72
N ALA A 26 -2.01 -10.17 -15.06
CA ALA A 26 -3.40 -10.51 -14.80
C ALA A 26 -4.12 -9.24 -14.31
N ALA A 27 -5.22 -8.89 -15.00
CA ALA A 27 -6.02 -7.74 -14.59
C ALA A 27 -6.37 -7.88 -13.10
N PRO A 28 -6.28 -6.82 -12.30
CA PRO A 28 -6.53 -6.91 -10.87
C PRO A 28 -7.91 -7.51 -10.64
N ALA A 29 -7.99 -8.60 -9.86
CA ALA A 29 -9.23 -9.31 -9.56
C ALA A 29 -10.14 -8.49 -8.66
N GLY A 30 -10.72 -7.38 -9.18
CA GLY A 30 -11.59 -6.51 -8.41
C GLY A 30 -11.88 -5.19 -9.13
N PRO A 31 -12.79 -4.37 -8.58
CA PRO A 31 -13.11 -3.07 -9.16
C PRO A 31 -11.91 -2.13 -9.09
N PRO A 32 -11.78 -1.19 -10.05
CA PRO A 32 -10.71 -0.20 -10.02
C PRO A 32 -10.78 0.67 -8.75
N TYR A 33 -9.64 0.86 -8.12
CA TYR A 33 -9.51 1.63 -6.89
C TYR A 33 -8.24 2.48 -6.87
N ASP A 34 -8.27 3.56 -6.10
CA ASP A 34 -7.09 4.33 -5.70
C ASP A 34 -6.77 4.05 -4.23
N ALA A 35 -5.51 4.22 -3.83
CA ALA A 35 -5.10 4.06 -2.44
C ALA A 35 -4.79 5.44 -1.83
N VAL A 36 -5.37 5.71 -0.67
CA VAL A 36 -5.08 6.88 0.18
C VAL A 36 -4.45 6.36 1.46
N VAL A 37 -3.14 6.58 1.60
CA VAL A 37 -2.35 6.15 2.76
C VAL A 37 -2.10 7.35 3.65
N LEU A 38 -2.61 7.33 4.88
CA LEU A 38 -2.40 8.39 5.86
C LEU A 38 -1.05 8.17 6.55
N ALA A 39 -0.06 8.94 6.15
CA ALA A 39 1.33 8.86 6.62
C ALA A 39 1.77 10.16 7.35
N GLY A 40 0.80 10.93 7.84
CA GLY A 40 0.98 12.07 8.69
C GLY A 40 0.80 11.69 10.17
N GLY A 41 1.23 12.58 11.04
CA GLY A 41 1.09 12.41 12.49
C GLY A 41 2.40 12.70 13.20
N LEU A 42 2.29 13.34 14.35
CA LEU A 42 3.46 13.58 15.21
C LEU A 42 3.71 12.28 16.01
N ALA A 43 4.76 11.56 15.67
CA ALA A 43 5.19 10.33 16.36
C ALA A 43 5.73 10.61 17.78
N ARG A 44 4.93 11.26 18.64
CA ARG A 44 5.32 11.65 20.00
C ARG A 44 5.70 10.45 20.86
N ARG A 45 5.13 9.27 20.59
CA ARG A 45 5.36 8.03 21.33
C ARG A 45 6.61 7.26 20.88
N LEU A 46 7.15 7.59 19.70
CA LEU A 46 8.39 7.03 19.14
C LEU A 46 9.58 8.00 19.31
N GLY A 47 9.58 8.85 20.34
CA GLY A 47 10.68 9.80 20.57
C GLY A 47 10.78 10.92 19.54
N GLY A 48 9.73 11.17 18.74
CA GLY A 48 9.74 12.17 17.66
C GLY A 48 10.26 11.66 16.31
N GLU A 49 10.58 10.37 16.20
CA GLU A 49 10.99 9.75 14.93
C GLU A 49 9.84 9.74 13.91
N ASP A 50 10.18 9.72 12.62
CA ASP A 50 9.22 9.61 11.52
C ASP A 50 8.65 8.18 11.46
N LYS A 51 7.56 7.91 12.21
CA LYS A 51 6.93 6.59 12.36
C LYS A 51 6.75 5.85 11.02
N PRO A 52 6.16 6.44 9.97
CA PRO A 52 6.04 5.77 8.67
C PRO A 52 7.38 5.41 8.01
N GLY A 53 8.46 6.07 8.39
CA GLY A 53 9.83 5.81 7.89
C GLY A 53 10.58 4.74 8.67
N VAL A 54 10.02 4.21 9.78
CA VAL A 54 10.66 3.15 10.56
C VAL A 54 10.75 1.86 9.73
N SER A 55 11.94 1.24 9.72
CA SER A 55 12.19 0.01 8.96
C SER A 55 11.81 -1.25 9.75
N VAL A 56 11.11 -2.17 9.08
CA VAL A 56 10.76 -3.51 9.55
C VAL A 56 11.06 -4.49 8.42
N GLY A 57 12.05 -5.39 8.62
CA GLY A 57 12.44 -6.39 7.63
C GLY A 57 12.92 -5.79 6.30
N GLY A 58 13.72 -4.72 6.34
CA GLY A 58 14.33 -4.08 5.16
C GLY A 58 13.45 -3.09 4.40
N LEU A 59 12.15 -2.98 4.73
CA LEU A 59 11.24 -1.97 4.18
C LEU A 59 10.72 -1.05 5.28
N THR A 60 10.49 0.21 4.95
CA THR A 60 9.79 1.12 5.87
C THR A 60 8.32 0.70 6.03
N LEU A 61 7.69 1.11 7.14
CA LEU A 61 6.27 0.80 7.39
C LEU A 61 5.38 1.27 6.23
N VAL A 62 5.60 2.49 5.73
CA VAL A 62 4.82 3.00 4.60
C VAL A 62 5.09 2.23 3.30
N GLU A 63 6.32 1.77 3.04
CA GLU A 63 6.62 0.91 1.88
C GLU A 63 5.90 -0.43 1.96
N ARG A 64 5.76 -1.01 3.15
CA ARG A 64 5.00 -2.24 3.37
C ARG A 64 3.51 -2.04 3.05
N VAL A 65 2.91 -0.97 3.54
CA VAL A 65 1.51 -0.65 3.24
C VAL A 65 1.31 -0.39 1.74
N VAL A 66 2.25 0.29 1.09
CA VAL A 66 2.22 0.53 -0.36
C VAL A 66 2.34 -0.77 -1.15
N ALA A 67 3.15 -1.73 -0.68
CA ALA A 67 3.25 -3.06 -1.30
C ALA A 67 1.93 -3.86 -1.20
N ALA A 68 1.04 -3.54 -0.26
CA ALA A 68 -0.28 -4.17 -0.14
C ALA A 68 -1.31 -3.66 -1.17
N VAL A 69 -1.01 -2.60 -1.92
CA VAL A 69 -1.91 -2.01 -2.92
C VAL A 69 -1.30 -1.96 -4.34
N PRO A 70 -0.75 -3.06 -4.87
CA PRO A 70 -0.08 -3.06 -6.17
C PRO A 70 -1.02 -2.72 -7.32
N GLY A 71 -2.32 -3.03 -7.19
CA GLY A 71 -3.38 -2.78 -8.16
C GLY A 71 -4.02 -1.39 -8.06
N ALA A 72 -3.57 -0.51 -7.18
CA ALA A 72 -4.10 0.85 -7.09
C ALA A 72 -3.75 1.65 -8.36
N GLY A 73 -4.75 2.30 -8.96
CA GLY A 73 -4.59 3.17 -10.10
C GLY A 73 -3.76 4.40 -9.75
N ARG A 74 -4.06 5.04 -8.63
CA ARG A 74 -3.28 6.12 -8.01
C ARG A 74 -2.92 5.71 -6.59
N LEU A 75 -1.67 6.02 -6.22
CA LEU A 75 -1.17 5.89 -4.87
C LEU A 75 -0.99 7.29 -4.29
N ILE A 76 -1.84 7.68 -3.36
CA ILE A 76 -1.85 8.99 -2.71
C ILE A 76 -1.37 8.81 -1.27
N VAL A 77 -0.24 9.42 -0.94
CA VAL A 77 0.31 9.42 0.42
C VAL A 77 0.10 10.79 1.05
N VAL A 78 -0.67 10.83 2.13
CA VAL A 78 -0.97 12.05 2.86
C VAL A 78 0.03 12.22 3.99
N GLY A 79 0.98 13.13 3.80
CA GLY A 79 2.06 13.37 4.74
C GLY A 79 3.29 13.98 4.08
N PRO A 80 4.43 14.04 4.80
CA PRO A 80 5.69 14.49 4.25
C PRO A 80 6.14 13.60 3.07
N ARG A 81 6.84 14.21 2.11
CA ARG A 81 7.47 13.46 1.03
C ARG A 81 8.57 12.55 1.59
N ARG A 82 8.61 11.28 1.11
CA ARG A 82 9.60 10.27 1.52
C ARG A 82 10.24 9.62 0.30
N PRO A 83 11.52 9.22 0.39
CA PRO A 83 12.15 8.39 -0.62
C PRO A 83 11.49 6.99 -0.67
N GLY A 84 11.86 6.16 -1.64
CA GLY A 84 11.38 4.77 -1.75
C GLY A 84 10.00 4.59 -2.37
N LEU A 85 9.25 5.66 -2.61
CA LEU A 85 7.87 5.62 -3.12
C LEU A 85 7.72 6.34 -4.47
N PRO A 86 8.34 5.87 -5.56
CA PRO A 86 8.39 6.60 -6.84
C PRO A 86 7.01 6.78 -7.50
N ARG A 87 6.05 5.88 -7.22
CA ARG A 87 4.68 5.95 -7.75
C ARG A 87 3.74 6.82 -6.92
N ALA A 88 4.17 7.30 -5.74
CA ALA A 88 3.31 8.01 -4.83
C ALA A 88 3.15 9.49 -5.20
N GLU A 89 1.92 9.94 -5.25
CA GLU A 89 1.55 11.35 -5.21
C GLU A 89 1.45 11.78 -3.74
N PHE A 90 2.30 12.73 -3.32
CA PHE A 90 2.30 13.23 -1.95
C PHE A 90 1.43 14.48 -1.84
N VAL A 91 0.56 14.48 -0.84
CA VAL A 91 -0.28 15.63 -0.47
C VAL A 91 -0.19 15.88 1.04
N ARG A 92 -0.55 17.08 1.47
CA ARG A 92 -0.66 17.40 2.90
C ARG A 92 -2.02 17.96 3.21
N GLU A 93 -2.51 17.62 4.38
CA GLU A 93 -3.69 18.24 4.96
C GLU A 93 -3.42 19.69 5.37
N HIS A 94 -4.47 20.50 5.33
CA HIS A 94 -4.41 21.86 5.80
C HIS A 94 -5.55 22.14 6.82
N PRO A 95 -5.23 22.65 8.02
CA PRO A 95 -3.88 22.88 8.57
C PRO A 95 -3.16 21.54 8.87
N PRO A 96 -1.80 21.53 8.85
CA PRO A 96 -1.03 20.34 9.20
C PRO A 96 -1.33 19.86 10.63
N GLY A 97 -1.41 18.52 10.82
CA GLY A 97 -1.73 17.93 12.12
C GLY A 97 -3.22 18.03 12.47
N GLY A 98 -4.09 18.32 11.51
CA GLY A 98 -5.54 18.40 11.70
C GLY A 98 -6.21 17.06 12.04
N GLY A 99 -5.49 15.96 11.94
CA GLY A 99 -5.97 14.62 12.22
C GLY A 99 -6.46 13.85 10.97
N PRO A 100 -7.04 12.67 11.16
CA PRO A 100 -7.30 11.75 10.04
C PRO A 100 -8.39 12.25 9.07
N VAL A 101 -9.38 13.00 9.53
CA VAL A 101 -10.47 13.50 8.66
C VAL A 101 -9.96 14.57 7.68
N PRO A 102 -9.24 15.63 8.09
CA PRO A 102 -8.59 16.54 7.17
C PRO A 102 -7.58 15.86 6.24
N ALA A 103 -6.82 14.87 6.73
CA ALA A 103 -5.89 14.10 5.91
C ALA A 103 -6.63 13.30 4.82
N LEU A 104 -7.69 12.59 5.18
CA LEU A 104 -8.55 11.89 4.22
C LEU A 104 -9.13 12.85 3.17
N ARG A 105 -9.62 14.02 3.60
CA ARG A 105 -10.13 15.06 2.70
C ARG A 105 -9.08 15.47 1.67
N ALA A 106 -7.85 15.72 2.11
CA ALA A 106 -6.75 16.10 1.23
C ALA A 106 -6.42 14.97 0.23
N GLY A 107 -6.31 13.73 0.70
CA GLY A 107 -6.07 12.57 -0.15
C GLY A 107 -7.15 12.34 -1.19
N LEU A 108 -8.43 12.45 -0.78
CA LEU A 108 -9.56 12.17 -1.65
C LEU A 108 -9.66 13.16 -2.83
N THR A 109 -9.16 14.40 -2.71
CA THR A 109 -9.12 15.35 -3.82
C THR A 109 -8.28 14.86 -5.01
N ARG A 110 -7.38 13.92 -4.78
CA ARG A 110 -6.48 13.33 -5.78
C ARG A 110 -7.00 12.02 -6.36
N SER A 111 -7.95 11.37 -5.70
CA SER A 111 -8.56 10.13 -6.18
C SER A 111 -9.45 10.37 -7.40
N ARG A 112 -9.47 9.36 -8.29
CA ARG A 112 -10.29 9.37 -9.52
C ARG A 112 -11.04 8.05 -9.72
N ALA A 113 -10.61 6.98 -9.04
CA ALA A 113 -11.26 5.68 -9.14
C ALA A 113 -12.60 5.65 -8.39
N PRO A 114 -13.53 4.75 -8.77
CA PRO A 114 -14.81 4.60 -8.07
C PRO A 114 -14.67 4.10 -6.63
N TRP A 115 -13.55 3.48 -6.30
CA TRP A 115 -13.24 2.98 -4.97
C TRP A 115 -11.95 3.57 -4.41
N VAL A 116 -11.91 3.73 -3.10
CA VAL A 116 -10.74 4.21 -2.37
C VAL A 116 -10.41 3.23 -1.26
N ALA A 117 -9.18 2.70 -1.28
CA ALA A 117 -8.60 2.03 -0.13
C ALA A 117 -8.02 3.09 0.81
N LEU A 118 -8.58 3.21 2.01
CA LEU A 118 -8.10 4.10 3.07
C LEU A 118 -7.28 3.30 4.06
N LEU A 119 -5.99 3.63 4.18
CA LEU A 119 -5.02 2.85 4.94
C LEU A 119 -4.19 3.74 5.86
N ALA A 120 -3.85 3.24 7.05
CA ALA A 120 -2.79 3.80 7.88
C ALA A 120 -1.41 3.39 7.33
N ALA A 121 -0.39 4.20 7.57
CA ALA A 121 0.97 3.95 7.07
C ALA A 121 1.83 3.07 7.99
N ASP A 122 1.27 2.47 9.02
CA ASP A 122 1.95 1.79 10.11
C ASP A 122 1.52 0.33 10.31
N LEU A 123 0.95 -0.27 9.29
CA LEU A 123 0.42 -1.63 9.25
C LEU A 123 1.42 -2.60 8.58
N PRO A 124 2.41 -3.14 9.30
CA PRO A 124 3.52 -3.90 8.69
C PRO A 124 3.10 -5.23 8.06
N PHE A 125 1.94 -5.78 8.44
CA PHE A 125 1.45 -7.10 8.02
C PHE A 125 0.23 -7.03 7.09
N LEU A 126 -0.11 -5.84 6.61
CA LEU A 126 -1.12 -5.69 5.57
C LEU A 126 -0.59 -6.27 4.26
N LEU A 127 -1.40 -7.11 3.59
CA LEU A 127 -1.05 -7.82 2.36
C LEU A 127 -2.07 -7.52 1.25
N PRO A 128 -1.72 -7.75 -0.04
CA PRO A 128 -2.62 -7.51 -1.16
C PRO A 128 -3.94 -8.29 -1.09
N GLU A 129 -3.90 -9.52 -0.58
CA GLU A 129 -5.10 -10.36 -0.38
C GLU A 129 -6.08 -9.74 0.61
N HIS A 130 -5.62 -9.03 1.63
CA HIS A 130 -6.49 -8.35 2.60
C HIS A 130 -7.26 -7.20 1.92
N VAL A 131 -6.59 -6.44 1.07
CA VAL A 131 -7.24 -5.36 0.30
C VAL A 131 -8.21 -5.93 -0.73
N THR A 132 -7.86 -7.04 -1.37
CA THR A 132 -8.75 -7.75 -2.29
C THR A 132 -10.00 -8.27 -1.58
N ALA A 133 -9.84 -8.84 -0.39
CA ALA A 133 -10.97 -9.30 0.43
C ALA A 133 -11.89 -8.15 0.85
N LEU A 134 -11.32 -6.99 1.23
CA LEU A 134 -12.10 -5.78 1.51
C LEU A 134 -12.89 -5.29 0.30
N LEU A 135 -12.26 -5.24 -0.89
CA LEU A 135 -12.93 -4.87 -2.14
C LEU A 135 -14.09 -5.82 -2.48
N SER A 136 -13.91 -7.11 -2.23
CA SER A 136 -14.96 -8.12 -2.41
C SER A 136 -16.10 -7.95 -1.41
N ALA A 137 -15.79 -7.76 -0.12
CA ALA A 137 -16.79 -7.55 0.93
C ALA A 137 -17.59 -6.25 0.74
N ALA A 138 -17.00 -5.25 0.09
CA ALA A 138 -17.64 -3.97 -0.20
C ALA A 138 -18.65 -4.04 -1.36
N GLN A 139 -18.72 -5.14 -2.12
CA GLN A 139 -19.65 -5.25 -3.24
C GLN A 139 -21.11 -5.12 -2.77
N GLY A 140 -21.88 -4.27 -3.45
CA GLY A 140 -23.26 -3.96 -3.04
C GLY A 140 -23.40 -3.06 -1.80
N ARG A 141 -22.30 -2.66 -1.18
CA ARG A 141 -22.24 -1.80 0.01
C ARG A 141 -21.60 -0.44 -0.28
N ARG A 142 -21.60 0.45 0.71
CA ARG A 142 -20.94 1.77 0.64
C ARG A 142 -19.44 1.69 0.91
N GLY A 143 -19.00 0.58 1.51
CA GLY A 143 -17.62 0.29 1.86
C GLY A 143 -17.51 -1.00 2.65
N ALA A 144 -16.28 -1.35 2.99
CA ALA A 144 -15.95 -2.41 3.94
C ALA A 144 -14.79 -1.96 4.83
N VAL A 145 -14.76 -2.45 6.05
CA VAL A 145 -13.74 -2.16 7.05
C VAL A 145 -13.31 -3.47 7.72
N LEU A 146 -12.02 -3.61 8.01
CA LEU A 146 -11.55 -4.72 8.82
C LEU A 146 -12.05 -4.58 10.25
N VAL A 147 -12.33 -5.72 10.89
CA VAL A 147 -12.53 -5.81 12.33
C VAL A 147 -11.44 -6.69 12.93
N ASP A 148 -10.95 -6.32 14.11
CA ASP A 148 -10.01 -7.14 14.87
C ASP A 148 -10.70 -8.35 15.52
N ASP A 149 -9.93 -9.17 16.21
CA ASP A 149 -10.42 -10.35 16.94
C ASP A 149 -11.39 -10.02 18.09
N GLY A 150 -11.35 -8.79 18.60
CA GLY A 150 -12.34 -8.24 19.54
C GLY A 150 -13.60 -7.68 18.88
N GLY A 151 -13.69 -7.69 17.54
CA GLY A 151 -14.83 -7.15 16.78
C GLY A 151 -14.82 -5.63 16.63
N ARG A 152 -13.69 -4.96 16.93
CA ARG A 152 -13.53 -3.51 16.81
C ARG A 152 -13.15 -3.13 15.37
N GLU A 153 -13.86 -2.15 14.82
CA GLU A 153 -13.60 -1.66 13.47
C GLU A 153 -12.25 -0.90 13.35
N GLN A 154 -11.46 -1.26 12.38
CA GLN A 154 -10.18 -0.68 12.04
C GLN A 154 -10.35 0.38 10.93
N TRP A 155 -10.83 1.58 11.32
CA TRP A 155 -11.28 2.64 10.38
C TRP A 155 -10.23 3.12 9.38
N LEU A 156 -8.95 2.87 9.64
CA LEU A 156 -7.82 3.13 8.74
C LEU A 156 -7.35 1.86 8.00
N THR A 157 -8.24 0.85 7.91
CA THR A 157 -8.02 -0.35 7.11
C THR A 157 -9.35 -0.73 6.45
N GLY A 158 -9.71 0.01 5.41
CA GLY A 158 -11.00 -0.16 4.74
C GLY A 158 -11.02 0.32 3.30
N VAL A 159 -12.08 -0.06 2.59
CA VAL A 159 -12.35 0.39 1.22
C VAL A 159 -13.71 1.05 1.15
N TRP A 160 -13.85 2.10 0.34
CA TRP A 160 -15.01 2.96 0.35
C TRP A 160 -15.38 3.39 -1.08
N ARG A 161 -16.69 3.51 -1.37
CA ARG A 161 -17.12 4.18 -2.61
C ARG A 161 -16.71 5.65 -2.56
N ALA A 162 -15.90 6.08 -3.53
CA ALA A 162 -15.34 7.43 -3.57
C ALA A 162 -16.43 8.52 -3.51
N GLU A 163 -17.51 8.33 -4.25
CA GLU A 163 -18.63 9.28 -4.27
C GLU A 163 -19.34 9.36 -2.90
N THR A 164 -19.61 8.22 -2.26
CA THR A 164 -20.24 8.18 -0.94
C THR A 164 -19.37 8.85 0.11
N LEU A 165 -18.06 8.56 0.07
CA LEU A 165 -17.07 9.15 0.98
C LEU A 165 -16.95 10.66 0.77
N SER A 166 -16.97 11.14 -0.49
CA SER A 166 -16.94 12.56 -0.81
C SER A 166 -18.16 13.30 -0.28
N ARG A 167 -19.37 12.73 -0.45
CA ARG A 167 -20.60 13.31 0.09
C ARG A 167 -20.59 13.37 1.61
N ALA A 168 -20.17 12.30 2.26
CA ALA A 168 -20.06 12.25 3.72
C ALA A 168 -19.09 13.33 4.23
N LEU A 169 -17.92 13.45 3.62
CA LEU A 169 -16.94 14.47 3.98
C LEU A 169 -17.45 15.90 3.77
N ALA A 170 -18.25 16.17 2.72
CA ALA A 170 -18.76 17.50 2.42
C ALA A 170 -19.63 18.04 3.57
N GLY A 171 -20.43 17.18 4.19
CA GLY A 171 -21.32 17.55 5.30
C GLY A 171 -20.72 17.33 6.71
N TYR A 172 -19.48 16.81 6.81
CA TYR A 172 -18.92 16.42 8.11
C TYR A 172 -17.98 17.47 8.68
N GLY A 173 -18.38 18.08 9.79
CA GLY A 173 -17.57 19.05 10.56
C GLY A 173 -16.80 18.43 11.74
N GLY A 174 -16.97 17.11 12.00
CA GLY A 174 -16.29 16.41 13.09
C GLY A 174 -14.85 16.04 12.78
N ARG A 175 -14.17 15.42 13.76
CA ARG A 175 -12.75 15.04 13.67
C ARG A 175 -12.54 13.51 13.74
N SER A 176 -13.56 12.74 14.08
CA SER A 176 -13.48 11.29 14.26
C SER A 176 -13.80 10.55 12.97
N LEU A 177 -12.97 9.57 12.59
CA LEU A 177 -13.29 8.67 11.48
C LEU A 177 -14.52 7.82 11.77
N TYR A 178 -14.71 7.38 13.00
CA TYR A 178 -15.93 6.68 13.41
C TYR A 178 -17.18 7.52 13.12
N GLY A 179 -17.19 8.79 13.52
CA GLY A 179 -18.33 9.68 13.28
C GLY A 179 -18.60 9.95 11.80
N LEU A 180 -17.54 9.91 10.96
CA LEU A 180 -17.65 10.09 9.50
C LEU A 180 -18.10 8.79 8.81
N LEU A 181 -17.44 7.67 9.11
CA LEU A 181 -17.52 6.42 8.35
C LEU A 181 -18.57 5.46 8.90
N GLY A 182 -18.80 5.48 10.23
CA GLY A 182 -19.78 4.61 10.89
C GLY A 182 -21.20 4.73 10.31
N PRO A 183 -21.73 5.95 10.07
CA PRO A 183 -23.05 6.14 9.45
C PRO A 183 -23.18 5.62 8.01
N LEU A 184 -22.06 5.29 7.36
CA LEU A 184 -22.06 4.67 6.03
C LEU A 184 -22.42 3.19 6.06
N ASP A 185 -22.48 2.57 7.23
CA ASP A 185 -22.82 1.17 7.45
C ASP A 185 -21.99 0.21 6.56
N PRO A 186 -20.66 0.20 6.71
CA PRO A 186 -19.79 -0.65 5.89
C PRO A 186 -19.99 -2.14 6.22
N ALA A 187 -19.63 -3.01 5.28
CA ALA A 187 -19.42 -4.42 5.61
C ALA A 187 -18.29 -4.54 6.63
N ARG A 188 -18.50 -5.32 7.69
CA ARG A 188 -17.47 -5.67 8.68
C ARG A 188 -16.81 -6.97 8.25
N LEU A 189 -15.52 -6.93 7.96
CA LEU A 189 -14.75 -8.08 7.51
C LEU A 189 -13.81 -8.55 8.61
N ALA A 190 -14.08 -9.71 9.18
CA ALA A 190 -13.14 -10.43 10.02
C ALA A 190 -12.26 -11.31 9.13
N LEU A 191 -10.95 -11.25 9.31
CA LEU A 191 -10.00 -12.12 8.63
C LEU A 191 -9.39 -13.09 9.63
N PRO A 192 -9.02 -14.31 9.21
CA PRO A 192 -8.30 -15.24 10.06
C PRO A 192 -6.94 -14.65 10.43
N VAL A 193 -6.45 -15.01 11.61
CA VAL A 193 -5.06 -14.73 12.00
C VAL A 193 -4.15 -15.51 11.05
N GLY A 194 -3.21 -14.81 10.43
CA GLY A 194 -2.24 -15.41 9.52
C GLY A 194 -1.22 -16.30 10.24
N ASP A 195 -0.41 -17.00 9.46
CA ASP A 195 0.66 -17.86 9.97
C ASP A 195 1.60 -17.08 10.90
N GLY A 196 1.94 -17.68 12.04
CA GLY A 196 2.81 -17.03 13.03
C GLY A 196 2.15 -15.93 13.85
N GLY A 197 0.81 -15.82 13.84
CA GLY A 197 0.08 -14.81 14.61
C GLY A 197 0.05 -13.42 13.97
N LEU A 198 0.37 -13.33 12.67
CA LEU A 198 0.36 -12.07 11.93
C LEU A 198 -1.08 -11.62 11.67
N VAL A 199 -1.40 -10.39 12.09
CA VAL A 199 -2.72 -9.80 11.87
C VAL A 199 -2.61 -8.50 11.07
N PRO A 200 -3.49 -8.27 10.06
CA PRO A 200 -3.41 -7.10 9.17
C PRO A 200 -3.69 -5.78 9.88
N TRP A 201 -4.27 -5.81 11.07
CA TRP A 201 -4.56 -4.63 11.91
C TRP A 201 -3.50 -4.34 12.96
N PHE A 202 -2.38 -5.11 12.99
CA PHE A 202 -1.26 -4.80 13.87
C PHE A 202 -0.68 -3.44 13.47
N ASP A 203 -0.72 -2.48 14.39
CA ASP A 203 -0.13 -1.16 14.21
C ASP A 203 1.17 -1.01 15.05
N CYS A 204 2.12 -0.25 14.56
CA CYS A 204 3.39 0.00 15.24
C CYS A 204 3.35 1.33 16.00
N ASP A 205 2.54 1.46 17.05
CA ASP A 205 2.37 2.71 17.81
C ASP A 205 3.54 3.02 18.75
N THR A 206 4.23 1.98 19.23
CA THR A 206 5.35 2.08 20.19
C THR A 206 6.63 1.46 19.65
N ILE A 207 7.76 1.73 20.33
CA ILE A 207 9.05 1.07 20.04
C ILE A 207 8.95 -0.45 20.23
N ASP A 208 8.16 -0.90 21.19
CA ASP A 208 7.97 -2.32 21.45
C ASP A 208 7.17 -2.99 20.35
N ASP A 209 6.13 -2.34 19.81
CA ASP A 209 5.41 -2.83 18.62
C ASP A 209 6.34 -2.99 17.42
N VAL A 210 7.24 -2.02 17.19
CA VAL A 210 8.25 -2.11 16.13
C VAL A 210 9.21 -3.28 16.35
N ARG A 211 9.62 -3.55 17.60
CA ARG A 211 10.46 -4.69 17.93
C ARG A 211 9.72 -6.01 17.69
N ASP A 212 8.47 -6.08 18.05
CA ASP A 212 7.61 -7.25 17.82
C ASP A 212 7.38 -7.46 16.33
N ALA A 213 7.07 -6.42 15.58
CA ALA A 213 6.96 -6.50 14.13
C ALA A 213 8.25 -7.03 13.47
N ARG A 214 9.42 -6.58 13.94
CA ARG A 214 10.73 -7.08 13.45
C ARG A 214 10.98 -8.54 13.79
N ARG A 215 10.54 -9.02 14.96
CA ARG A 215 10.65 -10.44 15.36
C ARG A 215 9.74 -11.32 14.52
N LEU A 216 8.53 -10.86 14.23
CA LEU A 216 7.51 -11.59 13.49
C LEU A 216 7.76 -11.57 11.97
N THR A 217 8.57 -10.63 11.47
CA THR A 217 8.90 -10.58 10.04
C THR A 217 9.99 -11.60 9.72
N PRO A 218 9.75 -12.57 8.80
CA PRO A 218 10.79 -13.52 8.39
C PRO A 218 12.04 -12.79 7.90
N ARG A 219 13.23 -13.21 8.37
CA ARG A 219 14.51 -12.73 7.85
C ARG A 219 14.74 -13.32 6.46
N GLY A 220 14.38 -12.59 5.41
CA GLY A 220 14.41 -13.12 4.06
C GLY A 220 14.47 -12.09 2.93
N VAL A 221 15.13 -10.94 3.15
CA VAL A 221 15.76 -10.16 2.06
C VAL A 221 16.99 -9.52 2.68
N ALA A 222 18.18 -9.87 2.16
CA ALA A 222 19.45 -9.31 2.59
C ALA A 222 19.40 -7.80 2.52
N GLU A 223 19.73 -7.13 3.62
CA GLU A 223 20.01 -5.69 3.60
C GLU A 223 21.10 -5.42 2.56
N PRO A 224 20.95 -4.43 1.67
CA PRO A 224 22.10 -3.96 0.92
C PRO A 224 23.12 -3.46 1.94
N SER A 225 24.27 -4.13 2.01
CA SER A 225 25.37 -3.76 2.89
C SER A 225 25.69 -2.29 2.68
N SER A 226 25.48 -1.49 3.73
CA SER A 226 25.98 -0.13 3.81
C SER A 226 27.50 -0.21 3.72
N GLY A 227 28.04 0.02 2.53
CA GLY A 227 29.48 0.16 2.31
C GLY A 227 30.03 1.27 3.17
N PRO A 228 31.27 1.15 3.68
CA PRO A 228 31.86 2.12 4.58
C PRO A 228 31.96 3.47 3.89
N HIS A 229 31.42 4.48 4.52
CA HIS A 229 31.63 5.90 4.18
C HIS A 229 33.14 6.16 4.19
N ALA A 230 33.75 6.31 3.02
CA ALA A 230 35.13 6.72 2.86
C ALA A 230 35.28 8.11 3.49
N ALA A 231 35.96 8.17 4.62
CA ALA A 231 36.46 9.40 5.21
C ALA A 231 37.42 10.04 4.20
N ALA A 232 37.01 11.17 3.64
CA ALA A 232 37.92 11.99 2.84
C ALA A 232 38.93 12.63 3.77
N ASP A 233 40.14 12.11 3.66
CA ASP A 233 41.35 12.64 4.29
C ASP A 233 41.62 14.06 3.77
N ARG A 234 41.70 15.00 4.68
CA ARG A 234 42.13 16.37 4.39
C ARG A 234 43.62 16.46 4.68
N GLU A 235 44.46 16.35 3.68
CA GLU A 235 45.79 16.90 3.77
C GLU A 235 45.89 18.21 2.99
N ARG A 236 46.32 19.20 3.74
CA ARG A 236 46.92 20.44 3.21
C ARG A 236 48.42 20.24 2.99
N PRO A 237 49.06 21.02 2.18
CA PRO A 237 49.75 22.20 2.67
C PRO A 237 49.17 23.53 2.21
#